data_75f19043d0dd4f0dabd71c2355e6c12c
#
_entry.id   75f19043d0dd4f0dabd71c2355e6c12c
#
_cell.length_a   1.000
_cell.length_b   1.000
_cell.length_c   1.000
_cell.angle_alpha   90.00
_cell.angle_beta   90.00
_cell.angle_gamma   90.00
#
_symmetry.space_group_name_H-M   'P 1'
#
loop_
_entity.id
_entity.type
_entity.pdbx_description
1 polymer ?
#
loop_
_entity_poly.entity_id
_entity_poly.type
_entity_poly.pdbx_seq_one_letter_code
_entity_poly.pdbx_strand_id
1 'polypeptide(L)'
;MVIRRWRTEVQKPGTHDLIFWYSESFHFTFFPLSIYWISLLLAGFFEIGWPLGLKLADLPNMKIWGIALAIFSMTISGFLLWFSLKGIPIGTAYAVWTSIGAVGTFTIGVLVFGDPNIPLRWVGVALILLGVIFLKIG
;
A
#
# COMPACT_ATOMS: atom_id res chain seq x y z
N MET A 1 -40.47 2.78 -4.05
CA MET A 1 -40.96 2.02 -2.88
C MET A 1 -40.07 0.85 -2.50
N VAL A 2 -38.79 0.84 -2.94
CA VAL A 2 -37.80 -0.25 -2.67
C VAL A 2 -36.77 0.12 -1.61
N ILE A 3 -36.56 1.39 -1.33
CA ILE A 3 -35.51 1.88 -0.41
C ILE A 3 -35.86 1.70 1.09
N ARG A 4 -37.12 1.45 1.44
CA ARG A 4 -37.51 1.26 2.84
C ARG A 4 -37.27 -0.15 3.40
N ARG A 5 -36.97 -1.14 2.57
CA ARG A 5 -36.83 -2.53 3.00
C ARG A 5 -35.43 -2.90 3.52
N TRP A 6 -34.43 -2.10 3.20
CA TRP A 6 -33.05 -2.37 3.65
C TRP A 6 -32.73 -1.86 5.07
N ARG A 7 -33.63 -1.11 5.68
CA ARG A 7 -33.37 -0.48 6.99
C ARG A 7 -33.87 -1.29 8.19
N THR A 8 -34.61 -2.35 7.98
CA THR A 8 -35.24 -3.13 9.07
C THR A 8 -34.56 -4.46 9.36
N GLU A 9 -33.55 -4.88 8.61
CA GLU A 9 -32.85 -6.16 8.81
C GLU A 9 -31.37 -6.03 9.17
N VAL A 10 -30.88 -4.85 9.50
CA VAL A 10 -29.59 -4.76 10.20
C VAL A 10 -29.88 -5.13 11.66
N GLN A 11 -29.97 -6.44 11.90
CA GLN A 11 -29.99 -6.98 13.24
C GLN A 11 -28.75 -6.42 13.96
N LYS A 12 -28.97 -5.56 14.96
CA LYS A 12 -27.86 -5.08 15.79
C LYS A 12 -27.16 -6.31 16.34
N PRO A 13 -25.87 -6.51 16.05
CA PRO A 13 -25.12 -7.63 16.62
C PRO A 13 -25.30 -7.57 18.12
N GLY A 14 -25.69 -8.69 18.72
CA GLY A 14 -25.78 -8.79 20.18
C GLY A 14 -24.40 -8.47 20.79
N THR A 15 -24.37 -8.04 22.03
CA THR A 15 -23.10 -7.80 22.75
C THR A 15 -22.15 -9.00 22.68
N HIS A 16 -22.70 -10.21 22.54
CA HIS A 16 -21.93 -11.46 22.35
C HIS A 16 -21.25 -11.53 20.99
N ASP A 17 -21.91 -11.05 19.94
CA ASP A 17 -21.35 -11.05 18.58
C ASP A 17 -20.24 -10.00 18.44
N LEU A 18 -20.37 -8.85 19.10
CA LEU A 18 -19.33 -7.83 19.14
C LEU A 18 -18.08 -8.31 19.89
N ILE A 19 -18.27 -9.07 20.99
CA ILE A 19 -17.15 -9.67 21.74
C ILE A 19 -16.47 -10.74 20.90
N PHE A 20 -17.22 -11.55 20.16
CA PHE A 20 -16.68 -12.56 19.26
C PHE A 20 -15.88 -11.94 18.12
N TRP A 21 -16.41 -10.93 17.43
CA TRP A 21 -15.70 -10.16 16.41
C TRP A 21 -14.46 -9.46 16.96
N TYR A 22 -14.54 -8.91 18.17
CA TYR A 22 -13.41 -8.26 18.81
C TYR A 22 -12.35 -9.27 19.24
N SER A 23 -12.74 -10.46 19.70
CA SER A 23 -11.82 -11.55 20.09
C SER A 23 -11.09 -12.17 18.91
N GLU A 24 -11.75 -12.37 17.76
CA GLU A 24 -11.09 -12.88 16.56
C GLU A 24 -10.18 -11.83 15.91
N SER A 25 -10.53 -10.55 16.03
CA SER A 25 -9.69 -9.47 15.52
C SER A 25 -8.43 -9.24 16.37
N PHE A 26 -8.39 -9.73 17.61
CA PHE A 26 -7.29 -9.50 18.56
C PHE A 26 -6.22 -10.61 18.58
N HIS A 27 -6.38 -11.69 17.80
CA HIS A 27 -5.27 -12.59 17.51
C HIS A 27 -4.36 -12.00 16.43
N PHE A 28 -4.00 -10.75 16.60
CA PHE A 28 -2.86 -10.15 15.93
C PHE A 28 -1.59 -10.70 16.57
N THR A 29 -1.36 -11.97 16.36
CA THR A 29 -0.18 -12.67 16.84
C THR A 29 1.04 -12.03 16.20
N PHE A 30 1.83 -11.42 17.03
CA PHE A 30 3.16 -10.96 16.78
C PHE A 30 3.96 -12.08 16.07
N PHE A 31 4.05 -11.97 14.71
CA PHE A 31 4.87 -12.78 13.83
C PHE A 31 4.55 -14.29 13.68
N PRO A 32 4.18 -14.74 12.49
CA PRO A 32 5.12 -14.92 11.39
C PRO A 32 4.81 -13.95 10.24
N LEU A 33 5.81 -13.65 9.41
CA LEU A 33 5.61 -12.92 8.15
C LEU A 33 4.53 -13.68 7.36
N SER A 34 3.28 -13.29 7.53
CA SER A 34 2.21 -13.97 6.82
C SER A 34 2.44 -13.71 5.32
N ILE A 35 2.08 -14.65 4.48
CA ILE A 35 2.19 -14.50 3.03
C ILE A 35 1.58 -13.17 2.54
N TYR A 36 0.58 -12.66 3.25
CA TYR A 36 -0.06 -11.38 2.96
C TYR A 36 0.86 -10.18 3.19
N TRP A 37 1.69 -10.20 4.26
CA TRP A 37 2.69 -9.15 4.50
C TRP A 37 3.83 -9.21 3.49
N ILE A 38 4.29 -10.39 3.12
CA ILE A 38 5.30 -10.56 2.06
C ILE A 38 4.76 -10.00 0.75
N SER A 39 3.52 -10.36 0.38
CA SER A 39 2.87 -9.83 -0.82
C SER A 39 2.75 -8.31 -0.78
N LEU A 40 2.43 -7.72 0.38
CA LEU A 40 2.31 -6.28 0.53
C LEU A 40 3.65 -5.57 0.34
N LEU A 41 4.74 -6.10 0.92
CA LEU A 41 6.08 -5.54 0.73
C LEU A 41 6.53 -5.62 -0.73
N LEU A 42 6.29 -6.75 -1.39
CA LEU A 42 6.56 -6.91 -2.82
C LEU A 42 5.68 -5.98 -3.67
N ALA A 43 4.40 -5.81 -3.32
CA ALA A 43 3.52 -4.85 -3.99
C ALA A 43 4.10 -3.43 -3.92
N GLY A 44 4.54 -3.00 -2.73
CA GLY A 44 5.19 -1.70 -2.53
C GLY A 44 6.49 -1.55 -3.32
N PHE A 45 7.29 -2.62 -3.45
CA PHE A 45 8.48 -2.61 -4.27
C PHE A 45 8.16 -2.42 -5.77
N PHE A 46 7.20 -3.17 -6.29
CA PHE A 46 6.75 -3.00 -7.68
C PHE A 46 6.04 -1.67 -7.92
N GLU A 47 5.47 -1.05 -6.87
CA GLU A 47 4.86 0.28 -6.96
C GLU A 47 5.87 1.35 -7.37
N ILE A 48 7.13 1.20 -7.01
CA ILE A 48 8.22 2.11 -7.44
C ILE A 48 8.43 2.04 -8.96
N GLY A 49 8.18 0.89 -9.57
CA GLY A 49 8.54 0.64 -10.97
C GLY A 49 7.73 1.43 -11.99
N TRP A 50 6.43 1.70 -11.72
CA TRP A 50 5.61 2.39 -12.70
C TRP A 50 5.95 3.89 -12.87
N PRO A 51 6.18 4.69 -11.79
CA PRO A 51 6.63 6.07 -11.96
C PRO A 51 8.02 6.16 -12.61
N LEU A 52 8.91 5.21 -12.29
CA LEU A 52 10.21 5.09 -12.94
C LEU A 52 10.06 4.79 -14.43
N GLY A 53 9.19 3.85 -14.78
CA GLY A 53 8.89 3.52 -16.17
C GLY A 53 8.41 4.73 -16.97
N LEU A 54 7.50 5.51 -16.41
CA LEU A 54 7.04 6.75 -17.05
C LEU A 54 8.17 7.76 -17.21
N LYS A 55 9.02 7.93 -16.19
CA LYS A 55 10.18 8.84 -16.28
C LYS A 55 11.20 8.39 -17.32
N LEU A 56 11.44 7.08 -17.44
CA LEU A 56 12.28 6.51 -18.48
C LEU A 56 11.68 6.69 -19.88
N ALA A 57 10.36 6.66 -20.00
CA ALA A 57 9.68 6.84 -21.29
C ALA A 57 9.90 8.25 -21.90
N ASP A 58 10.28 9.24 -21.09
CA ASP A 58 10.62 10.59 -21.54
C ASP A 58 12.04 10.66 -22.13
N LEU A 59 12.88 9.63 -21.94
CA LEU A 59 14.22 9.59 -22.46
C LEU A 59 14.23 9.19 -23.96
N PRO A 60 15.17 9.71 -24.76
CA PRO A 60 15.31 9.33 -26.17
C PRO A 60 15.43 7.80 -26.33
N ASN A 61 14.68 7.23 -27.26
CA ASN A 61 14.66 5.79 -27.60
C ASN A 61 14.20 4.84 -26.47
N MET A 62 13.74 5.34 -25.32
CA MET A 62 13.29 4.52 -24.20
C MET A 62 11.76 4.47 -24.02
N LYS A 63 11.02 5.17 -24.88
CA LYS A 63 9.56 5.34 -24.72
C LYS A 63 8.81 4.02 -24.57
N ILE A 64 9.04 3.05 -25.48
CA ILE A 64 8.34 1.77 -25.45
C ILE A 64 8.74 0.96 -24.23
N TRP A 65 10.00 0.91 -23.89
CA TRP A 65 10.52 0.18 -22.74
C TRP A 65 10.04 0.79 -21.42
N GLY A 66 10.02 2.12 -21.34
CA GLY A 66 9.49 2.83 -20.15
C GLY A 66 8.01 2.56 -19.93
N ILE A 67 7.19 2.64 -20.99
CA ILE A 67 5.76 2.31 -20.91
C ILE A 67 5.54 0.84 -20.55
N ALA A 68 6.29 -0.08 -21.17
CA ALA A 68 6.20 -1.50 -20.87
C ALA A 68 6.52 -1.78 -19.39
N LEU A 69 7.59 -1.18 -18.86
CA LEU A 69 7.96 -1.28 -17.46
C LEU A 69 6.86 -0.72 -16.53
N ALA A 70 6.28 0.43 -16.88
CA ALA A 70 5.21 1.03 -16.09
C ALA A 70 3.98 0.13 -16.01
N ILE A 71 3.50 -0.39 -17.15
CA ILE A 71 2.35 -1.29 -17.20
C ILE A 71 2.62 -2.58 -16.43
N PHE A 72 3.78 -3.19 -16.65
CA PHE A 72 4.18 -4.43 -15.98
C PHE A 72 4.23 -4.26 -14.46
N SER A 73 4.93 -3.23 -13.99
CA SER A 73 5.09 -2.96 -12.56
C SER A 73 3.75 -2.65 -11.89
N MET A 74 2.91 -1.81 -12.51
CA MET A 74 1.59 -1.46 -11.99
C MET A 74 0.67 -2.68 -11.90
N THR A 75 0.71 -3.56 -12.90
CA THR A 75 -0.12 -4.77 -12.91
C THR A 75 0.28 -5.73 -11.79
N ILE A 76 1.58 -5.98 -11.61
CA ILE A 76 2.08 -6.86 -10.54
C ILE A 76 1.82 -6.22 -9.17
N SER A 77 2.11 -4.92 -9.01
CA SER A 77 1.87 -4.19 -7.77
C SER A 77 0.41 -4.29 -7.34
N GLY A 78 -0.53 -3.98 -8.23
CA GLY A 78 -1.96 -4.06 -7.96
C GLY A 78 -2.44 -5.48 -7.63
N PHE A 79 -1.95 -6.50 -8.34
CA PHE A 79 -2.29 -7.89 -8.05
C PHE A 79 -1.81 -8.33 -6.66
N LEU A 80 -0.57 -8.02 -6.30
CA LEU A 80 0.01 -8.35 -5.01
C LEU A 80 -0.68 -7.58 -3.87
N LEU A 81 -1.04 -6.32 -4.10
CA LEU A 81 -1.84 -5.54 -3.16
C LEU A 81 -3.20 -6.19 -2.95
N TRP A 82 -3.94 -6.50 -4.02
CA TRP A 82 -5.21 -7.21 -3.91
C TRP A 82 -5.11 -8.51 -3.12
N PHE A 83 -4.05 -9.30 -3.34
CA PHE A 83 -3.83 -10.52 -2.59
C PHE A 83 -3.58 -10.24 -1.10
N SER A 84 -2.81 -9.20 -0.77
CA SER A 84 -2.52 -8.81 0.61
C SER A 84 -3.77 -8.39 1.40
N LEU A 85 -4.77 -7.80 0.71
CA LEU A 85 -6.04 -7.38 1.32
C LEU A 85 -6.88 -8.55 1.86
N LYS A 86 -6.55 -9.78 1.51
CA LYS A 86 -7.23 -10.97 2.06
C LYS A 86 -6.88 -11.23 3.53
N GLY A 87 -5.77 -10.68 4.02
CA GLY A 87 -5.31 -10.88 5.39
C GLY A 87 -4.89 -9.60 6.12
N ILE A 88 -4.94 -8.44 5.45
CA ILE A 88 -4.56 -7.15 6.03
C ILE A 88 -5.70 -6.15 5.81
N PRO A 89 -6.13 -5.39 6.84
CA PRO A 89 -7.13 -4.34 6.70
C PRO A 89 -6.74 -3.33 5.62
N ILE A 90 -7.72 -2.92 4.79
CA ILE A 90 -7.49 -2.08 3.60
C ILE A 90 -6.75 -0.77 3.92
N GLY A 91 -7.10 -0.11 5.03
CA GLY A 91 -6.45 1.15 5.43
C GLY A 91 -4.96 0.95 5.71
N THR A 92 -4.61 -0.08 6.47
CA THR A 92 -3.22 -0.43 6.80
C THR A 92 -2.44 -0.86 5.55
N ALA A 93 -3.02 -1.77 4.76
CA ALA A 93 -2.37 -2.27 3.54
C ALA A 93 -2.08 -1.12 2.56
N TYR A 94 -3.06 -0.27 2.30
CA TYR A 94 -2.92 0.84 1.37
C TYR A 94 -1.88 1.87 1.86
N ALA A 95 -1.91 2.23 3.14
CA ALA A 95 -0.95 3.17 3.72
C ALA A 95 0.50 2.63 3.66
N VAL A 96 0.72 1.35 3.97
CA VAL A 96 2.04 0.72 3.87
C VAL A 96 2.52 0.66 2.42
N TRP A 97 1.68 0.19 1.52
CA TRP A 97 1.97 0.06 0.10
C TRP A 97 2.35 1.40 -0.55
N THR A 98 1.52 2.43 -0.38
CA THR A 98 1.78 3.77 -0.95
C THR A 98 3.03 4.41 -0.34
N SER A 99 3.30 4.17 0.95
CA SER A 99 4.48 4.71 1.61
C SER A 99 5.77 4.10 1.07
N ILE A 100 5.80 2.79 0.83
CA ILE A 100 6.96 2.12 0.22
C ILE A 100 7.18 2.68 -1.19
N GLY A 101 6.12 2.79 -2.00
CA GLY A 101 6.18 3.38 -3.33
C GLY A 101 6.70 4.82 -3.31
N ALA A 102 6.14 5.66 -2.43
CA ALA A 102 6.53 7.07 -2.31
C ALA A 102 7.99 7.24 -1.87
N VAL A 103 8.41 6.54 -0.83
CA VAL A 103 9.79 6.61 -0.29
C VAL A 103 10.80 6.09 -1.32
N GLY A 104 10.48 4.97 -1.96
CA GLY A 104 11.36 4.37 -2.98
C GLY A 104 11.49 5.25 -4.21
N THR A 105 10.37 5.75 -4.74
CA THR A 105 10.38 6.66 -5.90
C THR A 105 11.09 7.98 -5.59
N PHE A 106 10.86 8.57 -4.41
CA PHE A 106 11.57 9.75 -3.95
C PHE A 106 13.09 9.51 -3.91
N THR A 107 13.51 8.40 -3.29
CA THR A 107 14.93 8.08 -3.15
C THR A 107 15.60 7.92 -4.52
N ILE A 108 14.97 7.20 -5.44
CA ILE A 108 15.50 7.03 -6.79
C ILE A 108 15.47 8.35 -7.57
N GLY A 109 14.42 9.17 -7.40
CA GLY A 109 14.34 10.52 -7.97
C GLY A 109 15.56 11.38 -7.61
N VAL A 110 15.92 11.37 -6.33
CA VAL A 110 17.10 12.12 -5.83
C VAL A 110 18.41 11.51 -6.33
N LEU A 111 18.58 10.18 -6.27
CA LEU A 111 19.87 9.54 -6.53
C LEU A 111 20.15 9.34 -8.03
N VAL A 112 19.12 9.11 -8.83
CA VAL A 112 19.25 8.73 -10.25
C VAL A 112 18.84 9.85 -11.18
N PHE A 113 17.74 10.54 -10.87
CA PHE A 113 17.18 11.57 -11.75
C PHE A 113 17.60 13.00 -11.38
N GLY A 114 18.37 13.17 -10.29
CA GLY A 114 18.88 14.48 -9.87
C GLY A 114 17.80 15.39 -9.27
N ASP A 115 16.75 14.84 -8.71
CA ASP A 115 15.73 15.62 -8.00
C ASP A 115 16.37 16.42 -6.84
N PRO A 116 15.78 17.58 -6.46
CA PRO A 116 16.36 18.43 -5.42
C PRO A 116 16.55 17.69 -4.09
N ASN A 117 17.79 17.60 -3.63
CA ASN A 117 18.18 16.98 -2.37
C ASN A 117 18.15 17.99 -1.23
N ILE A 118 16.96 18.30 -0.71
CA ILE A 118 16.74 19.30 0.34
C ILE A 118 16.42 18.57 1.66
N PRO A 119 17.08 18.92 2.79
CA PRO A 119 16.87 18.25 4.08
C PRO A 119 15.39 18.17 4.52
N LEU A 120 14.60 19.23 4.26
CA LEU A 120 13.17 19.24 4.60
C LEU A 120 12.38 18.14 3.89
N ARG A 121 12.76 17.76 2.66
CA ARG A 121 12.12 16.66 1.93
C ARG A 121 12.40 15.30 2.59
N TRP A 122 13.59 15.09 3.12
CA TRP A 122 13.95 13.89 3.89
C TRP A 122 13.20 13.81 5.22
N VAL A 123 12.95 14.95 5.87
CA VAL A 123 12.06 15.00 7.05
C VAL A 123 10.66 14.53 6.67
N GLY A 124 10.11 14.97 5.52
CA GLY A 124 8.83 14.47 5.02
C GLY A 124 8.81 12.95 4.82
N VAL A 125 9.86 12.39 4.22
CA VAL A 125 10.01 10.93 4.05
C VAL A 125 10.07 10.20 5.39
N ALA A 126 10.81 10.73 6.36
CA ALA A 126 10.89 10.16 7.70
C ALA A 126 9.52 10.16 8.40
N LEU A 127 8.74 11.22 8.26
CA LEU A 127 7.38 11.30 8.81
C LEU A 127 6.42 10.28 8.18
N ILE A 128 6.54 10.02 6.88
CA ILE A 128 5.76 8.97 6.20
C ILE A 128 6.09 7.60 6.81
N LEU A 129 7.37 7.28 6.97
CA LEU A 129 7.80 6.01 7.57
C LEU A 129 7.33 5.85 9.01
N LEU A 130 7.43 6.92 9.82
CA LEU A 130 6.92 6.93 11.19
C LEU A 130 5.41 6.71 11.22
N GLY A 131 4.65 7.37 10.34
CA GLY A 131 3.20 7.18 10.23
C GLY A 131 2.82 5.72 9.95
N VAL A 132 3.55 5.05 9.06
CA VAL A 132 3.34 3.61 8.75
C VAL A 132 3.62 2.74 9.97
N ILE A 133 4.68 3.04 10.74
CA ILE A 133 4.99 2.29 11.96
C ILE A 133 3.84 2.42 12.96
N PHE A 134 3.32 3.63 13.18
CA PHE A 134 2.18 3.85 14.07
C PHE A 134 0.91 3.13 13.61
N LEU A 135 0.62 3.12 12.32
CA LEU A 135 -0.50 2.35 11.77
C LEU A 135 -0.35 0.83 11.95
N LYS A 136 0.88 0.34 12.06
CA LYS A 136 1.14 -1.09 12.28
C LYS A 136 1.02 -1.48 13.75
N ILE A 137 1.30 -0.55 14.66
CA ILE A 137 1.35 -0.81 16.12
C ILE A 137 -0.03 -0.58 16.77
N GLY A 138 -0.79 0.39 16.25
CA GLY A 138 -2.14 0.75 16.76
C GLY A 138 -3.22 -0.12 16.18
#